data_314694d10985e36fb0c89daf3304e860
#
_entry.id   314694d10985e36fb0c89daf3304e860
#
_cell.length_a   1.000
_cell.length_b   1.000
_cell.length_c   1.000
_cell.angle_alpha   90.00
_cell.angle_beta   90.00
_cell.angle_gamma   90.00
#
_symmetry.space_group_name_H-M   'P 1'
#
loop_
_entity.id
_entity.type
_entity.pdbx_description
1 polymer ?
#
loop_
_entity_poly.entity_id
_entity_poly.type
_entity_poly.pdbx_seq_one_letter_code
_entity_poly.pdbx_strand_id
1 'polypeptide(L)'
;LNHLIQVYNQISKDERNKAALKTENFIQSRLKELGAALSDVDKKITEFKTKSDIVKATYTTMSADFSTSQALEKEIFDLETQIKLAAILADNLKETERKQGLISVETGLPDSGIARQIEHYNEAYLEYQKIAGSAGSQNPITVSLRDRMNSTRAAANKALSNYRSNLNLKLNQLISKRDSLTERLTETASREQEIIPLVREHKVKEELYLMLLSKEQENALAMAVTESSARVLETAHGPNFPISPKTIQYIAGGTA
;
A
#
# COMPACT_ATOMS: atom_id res chain seq x y z
N LEU A 1 2.12 -17.00 -27.62
CA LEU A 1 1.06 -16.26 -26.92
C LEU A 1 0.78 -16.90 -25.54
N ASN A 2 0.49 -18.22 -25.48
CA ASN A 2 0.18 -18.91 -24.20
C ASN A 2 1.31 -18.81 -23.18
N HIS A 3 2.57 -18.95 -23.62
CA HIS A 3 3.74 -18.77 -22.76
C HIS A 3 3.86 -17.32 -22.23
N LEU A 4 3.50 -16.35 -23.05
CA LEU A 4 3.54 -14.93 -22.67
C LEU A 4 2.52 -14.62 -21.56
N ILE A 5 1.32 -15.22 -21.63
CA ILE A 5 0.30 -15.12 -20.58
C ILE A 5 0.80 -15.77 -19.27
N GLN A 6 1.48 -16.92 -19.36
CA GLN A 6 2.05 -17.57 -18.18
C GLN A 6 3.13 -16.71 -17.51
N VAL A 7 4.07 -16.17 -18.32
CA VAL A 7 5.12 -15.27 -17.82
C VAL A 7 4.52 -13.99 -17.23
N TYR A 8 3.51 -13.42 -17.88
CA TYR A 8 2.79 -12.26 -17.37
C TYR A 8 2.16 -12.54 -16.00
N ASN A 9 1.42 -13.65 -15.89
CA ASN A 9 0.78 -14.03 -14.61
C ASN A 9 1.82 -14.26 -13.50
N GLN A 10 2.96 -14.87 -13.85
CA GLN A 10 4.04 -15.09 -12.90
C GLN A 10 4.65 -13.77 -12.42
N ILE A 11 4.99 -12.87 -13.35
CA ILE A 11 5.56 -11.56 -13.01
C ILE A 11 4.57 -10.73 -12.17
N SER A 12 3.30 -10.70 -12.58
CA SER A 12 2.25 -9.99 -11.83
C SER A 12 2.10 -10.53 -10.39
N LYS A 13 2.14 -11.85 -10.24
CA LYS A 13 2.11 -12.52 -8.93
C LYS A 13 3.33 -12.16 -8.08
N ASP A 14 4.52 -12.21 -8.67
CA ASP A 14 5.76 -11.92 -7.97
C ASP A 14 5.83 -10.45 -7.48
N GLU A 15 5.39 -9.50 -8.31
CA GLU A 15 5.33 -8.08 -7.93
C GLU A 15 4.28 -7.80 -6.84
N ARG A 16 3.10 -8.44 -6.92
CA ARG A 16 2.09 -8.37 -5.84
C ARG A 16 2.63 -8.92 -4.53
N ASN A 17 3.23 -10.10 -4.57
CA ASN A 17 3.82 -10.72 -3.39
C ASN A 17 4.93 -9.85 -2.78
N LYS A 18 5.75 -9.21 -3.60
CA LYS A 18 6.82 -8.31 -3.14
C LYS A 18 6.26 -7.07 -2.45
N ALA A 19 5.21 -6.47 -3.01
CA ALA A 19 4.54 -5.32 -2.39
C ALA A 19 3.88 -5.71 -1.06
N ALA A 20 3.16 -6.83 -1.03
CA ALA A 20 2.49 -7.34 0.16
C ALA A 20 3.49 -7.72 1.26
N LEU A 21 4.64 -8.32 0.92
CA LEU A 21 5.71 -8.61 1.87
C LEU A 21 6.32 -7.34 2.48
N LYS A 22 6.50 -6.27 1.70
CA LYS A 22 6.97 -4.98 2.24
C LYS A 22 5.96 -4.40 3.23
N THR A 23 4.67 -4.48 2.90
CA THR A 23 3.56 -4.05 3.77
C THR A 23 3.50 -4.88 5.04
N GLU A 24 3.63 -6.19 4.93
CA GLU A 24 3.67 -7.12 6.07
C GLU A 24 4.83 -6.80 7.03
N ASN A 25 6.04 -6.66 6.50
CA ASN A 25 7.21 -6.30 7.31
C ASN A 25 7.03 -4.97 8.04
N PHE A 26 6.41 -3.99 7.39
CA PHE A 26 6.07 -2.71 8.03
C PHE A 26 5.06 -2.91 9.17
N ILE A 27 3.96 -3.63 8.92
CA ILE A 27 2.93 -3.89 9.93
C ILE A 27 3.52 -4.66 11.11
N GLN A 28 4.30 -5.71 10.87
CA GLN A 28 4.95 -6.49 11.93
C GLN A 28 5.94 -5.66 12.76
N SER A 29 6.73 -4.82 12.11
CA SER A 29 7.61 -3.87 12.82
C SER A 29 6.80 -2.96 13.73
N ARG A 30 5.69 -2.42 13.23
CA ARG A 30 4.83 -1.51 13.98
C ARG A 30 4.09 -2.20 15.13
N LEU A 31 3.63 -3.45 14.92
CA LEU A 31 3.05 -4.29 15.99
C LEU A 31 4.05 -4.54 17.13
N LYS A 32 5.30 -4.83 16.78
CA LYS A 32 6.37 -5.02 17.77
C LYS A 32 6.64 -3.75 18.57
N GLU A 33 6.72 -2.60 17.91
CA GLU A 33 6.90 -1.30 18.56
C GLU A 33 5.74 -0.99 19.50
N LEU A 34 4.50 -1.15 19.05
CA LEU A 34 3.30 -0.91 19.85
C LEU A 34 3.18 -1.90 21.01
N GLY A 35 3.51 -3.17 20.81
CA GLY A 35 3.51 -4.16 21.88
C GLY A 35 4.51 -3.84 22.99
N ALA A 36 5.70 -3.40 22.63
CA ALA A 36 6.70 -2.92 23.60
C ALA A 36 6.22 -1.67 24.34
N ALA A 37 5.65 -0.71 23.60
CA ALA A 37 5.12 0.53 24.18
C ALA A 37 3.91 0.30 25.09
N LEU A 38 3.02 -0.66 24.78
CA LEU A 38 1.92 -1.10 25.65
C LEU A 38 2.47 -1.68 26.96
N SER A 39 3.43 -2.59 26.87
CA SER A 39 4.04 -3.19 28.07
C SER A 39 4.69 -2.16 28.99
N ASP A 40 5.32 -1.11 28.44
CA ASP A 40 5.90 -0.03 29.23
C ASP A 40 4.83 0.79 29.95
N VAL A 41 3.75 1.15 29.25
CA VAL A 41 2.63 1.89 29.83
C VAL A 41 1.91 1.07 30.90
N ASP A 42 1.71 -0.23 30.69
CA ASP A 42 1.14 -1.14 31.68
C ASP A 42 1.93 -1.19 32.99
N LYS A 43 3.26 -1.24 32.88
CA LYS A 43 4.13 -1.19 34.06
C LYS A 43 3.94 0.12 34.81
N LYS A 44 3.95 1.26 34.12
CA LYS A 44 3.75 2.58 34.72
C LYS A 44 2.38 2.69 35.42
N ILE A 45 1.31 2.20 34.78
CA ILE A 45 -0.03 2.15 35.39
C ILE A 45 -0.05 1.26 36.62
N THR A 46 0.61 0.11 36.58
CA THR A 46 0.67 -0.83 37.72
C THR A 46 1.45 -0.24 38.88
N GLU A 47 2.59 0.39 38.62
CA GLU A 47 3.37 1.11 39.64
C GLU A 47 2.58 2.24 40.31
N PHE A 48 1.80 2.97 39.49
CA PHE A 48 0.93 4.03 40.01
C PHE A 48 -0.21 3.48 40.88
N LYS A 49 -0.88 2.41 40.42
CA LYS A 49 -1.97 1.74 41.16
C LYS A 49 -1.54 1.21 42.51
N THR A 50 -0.30 0.76 42.63
CA THR A 50 0.24 0.29 43.94
C THR A 50 0.56 1.41 44.89
N LYS A 51 0.71 2.65 44.41
CA LYS A 51 1.05 3.83 45.22
C LYS A 51 -0.14 4.69 45.66
N SER A 52 -1.35 4.49 45.10
CA SER A 52 -2.45 5.43 45.34
C SER A 52 -3.84 4.79 45.19
N ASP A 53 -4.69 4.94 46.23
CA ASP A 53 -6.13 4.59 46.25
C ASP A 53 -7.02 5.55 45.42
N ILE A 54 -6.45 6.57 44.80
CA ILE A 54 -7.15 7.69 44.12
C ILE A 54 -7.76 7.27 42.77
N VAL A 55 -7.33 6.14 42.23
CA VAL A 55 -7.65 5.71 40.84
C VAL A 55 -9.14 5.46 40.59
N LYS A 56 -9.92 5.14 41.63
CA LYS A 56 -11.35 4.80 41.45
C LYS A 56 -12.25 5.99 41.12
N ALA A 57 -11.92 7.17 41.59
CA ALA A 57 -12.76 8.37 41.42
C ALA A 57 -12.59 9.04 40.04
N THR A 58 -11.42 8.87 39.42
CA THR A 58 -11.03 9.56 38.17
C THR A 58 -11.65 8.97 36.93
N TYR A 59 -12.04 7.69 36.96
CA TYR A 59 -12.59 7.00 35.77
C TYR A 59 -13.97 7.51 35.31
N THR A 60 -14.72 8.14 36.21
CA THR A 60 -16.13 8.51 35.96
C THR A 60 -16.32 9.88 35.32
N THR A 61 -15.36 10.80 35.44
CA THR A 61 -15.53 12.23 35.08
C THR A 61 -14.99 12.60 33.69
N MET A 62 -14.29 11.73 32.99
CA MET A 62 -13.54 12.10 31.78
C MET A 62 -14.06 11.49 30.44
N SER A 63 -15.30 11.05 30.37
CA SER A 63 -15.76 10.23 29.22
C SER A 63 -15.81 10.93 27.86
N ALA A 64 -16.13 12.20 27.79
CA ALA A 64 -16.31 12.92 26.52
C ALA A 64 -14.98 13.38 25.87
N ASP A 65 -14.12 14.02 26.63
CA ASP A 65 -12.80 14.49 26.14
C ASP A 65 -11.85 13.32 25.86
N PHE A 66 -12.01 12.25 26.62
CA PHE A 66 -11.29 11.01 26.43
C PHE A 66 -11.67 10.32 25.10
N SER A 67 -12.98 10.21 24.81
CA SER A 67 -13.44 9.62 23.54
C SER A 67 -12.98 10.42 22.33
N THR A 68 -12.97 11.75 22.43
CA THR A 68 -12.47 12.63 21.36
C THR A 68 -10.97 12.49 21.15
N SER A 69 -10.19 12.45 22.23
CA SER A 69 -8.74 12.22 22.14
C SER A 69 -8.40 10.87 21.50
N GLN A 70 -9.13 9.83 21.88
CA GLN A 70 -8.98 8.49 21.34
C GLN A 70 -9.29 8.44 19.83
N ALA A 71 -10.40 9.09 19.43
CA ALA A 71 -10.77 9.18 18.03
C ALA A 71 -9.69 9.91 17.19
N LEU A 72 -9.12 11.00 17.73
CA LEU A 72 -8.04 11.74 17.08
C LEU A 72 -6.77 10.89 16.93
N GLU A 73 -6.36 10.19 17.97
CA GLU A 73 -5.16 9.32 17.90
C GLU A 73 -5.33 8.19 16.89
N LYS A 74 -6.52 7.59 16.84
CA LYS A 74 -6.84 6.57 15.84
C LYS A 74 -6.77 7.14 14.42
N GLU A 75 -7.34 8.34 14.19
CA GLU A 75 -7.30 8.98 12.87
C GLU A 75 -5.86 9.38 12.48
N ILE A 76 -5.06 9.90 13.43
CA ILE A 76 -3.63 10.19 13.23
C ILE A 76 -2.89 8.93 12.80
N PHE A 77 -3.07 7.83 13.53
CA PHE A 77 -2.41 6.57 13.22
C PHE A 77 -2.81 6.02 11.84
N ASP A 78 -4.09 6.11 11.49
CA ASP A 78 -4.57 5.67 10.17
C ASP A 78 -3.92 6.50 9.05
N LEU A 79 -3.83 7.83 9.22
CA LEU A 79 -3.15 8.70 8.27
C LEU A 79 -1.64 8.39 8.16
N GLU A 80 -0.96 8.17 9.28
CA GLU A 80 0.46 7.77 9.28
C GLU A 80 0.66 6.45 8.52
N THR A 81 -0.23 5.49 8.74
CA THR A 81 -0.21 4.21 8.03
C THR A 81 -0.41 4.40 6.53
N GLN A 82 -1.41 5.19 6.12
CA GLN A 82 -1.64 5.51 4.71
C GLN A 82 -0.44 6.23 4.06
N ILE A 83 0.19 7.16 4.77
CA ILE A 83 1.41 7.85 4.30
C ILE A 83 2.56 6.84 4.07
N LYS A 84 2.72 5.88 4.97
CA LYS A 84 3.74 4.82 4.83
C LYS A 84 3.45 3.89 3.66
N LEU A 85 2.21 3.44 3.51
CA LEU A 85 1.81 2.62 2.36
C LEU A 85 2.01 3.36 1.04
N ALA A 86 1.64 4.64 1.00
CA ALA A 86 1.87 5.49 -0.17
C ALA A 86 3.37 5.70 -0.46
N ALA A 87 4.23 5.73 0.57
CA ALA A 87 5.68 5.78 0.38
C ALA A 87 6.23 4.47 -0.21
N ILE A 88 5.78 3.32 0.29
CA ILE A 88 6.15 1.99 -0.27
C ILE A 88 5.76 1.91 -1.75
N LEU A 89 4.56 2.38 -2.08
CA LEU A 89 4.08 2.40 -3.47
C LEU A 89 4.92 3.33 -4.36
N ALA A 90 5.31 4.51 -3.84
CA ALA A 90 6.20 5.43 -4.56
C ALA A 90 7.57 4.81 -4.85
N ASP A 91 8.12 4.06 -3.91
CA ASP A 91 9.39 3.35 -4.08
C ASP A 91 9.26 2.22 -5.10
N ASN A 92 8.16 1.47 -5.09
CA ASN A 92 7.87 0.47 -6.11
C ASN A 92 7.78 1.10 -7.51
N LEU A 93 7.10 2.25 -7.62
CA LEU A 93 6.97 2.98 -8.89
C LEU A 93 8.33 3.48 -9.40
N LYS A 94 9.23 3.92 -8.53
CA LYS A 94 10.61 4.28 -8.90
C LYS A 94 11.44 3.07 -9.36
N GLU A 95 11.23 1.90 -8.75
CA GLU A 95 11.93 0.68 -9.21
C GLU A 95 11.58 0.33 -10.66
N THR A 96 10.35 0.63 -11.11
CA THR A 96 9.95 0.41 -12.51
C THR A 96 10.69 1.29 -13.52
N GLU A 97 11.32 2.39 -13.09
CA GLU A 97 12.21 3.19 -13.94
C GLU A 97 13.46 2.42 -14.35
N ARG A 98 13.96 1.58 -13.45
CA ARG A 98 15.20 0.83 -13.66
C ARG A 98 14.94 -0.53 -14.29
N LYS A 99 13.87 -1.22 -13.88
CA LYS A 99 13.64 -2.62 -14.23
C LYS A 99 12.45 -2.86 -15.15
N GLN A 100 11.70 -1.83 -15.49
CA GLN A 100 10.44 -1.90 -16.21
C GLN A 100 9.59 -3.08 -15.73
N GLY A 101 8.46 -2.86 -15.11
CA GLY A 101 7.63 -3.91 -14.54
C GLY A 101 6.22 -3.42 -14.24
N LEU A 102 5.36 -4.36 -13.89
CA LEU A 102 4.01 -4.09 -13.43
C LEU A 102 4.02 -3.68 -11.96
N ILE A 103 3.04 -2.89 -11.58
CA ILE A 103 2.83 -2.46 -10.20
C ILE A 103 1.54 -3.08 -9.70
N SER A 104 1.54 -3.56 -8.45
CA SER A 104 0.31 -4.03 -7.84
C SER A 104 -0.70 -2.89 -7.67
N VAL A 105 -1.93 -3.15 -8.07
CA VAL A 105 -3.07 -2.23 -7.87
C VAL A 105 -3.62 -2.33 -6.44
N GLU A 106 -3.45 -3.49 -5.81
CA GLU A 106 -3.84 -3.74 -4.42
C GLU A 106 -2.81 -3.12 -3.47
N THR A 107 -2.99 -1.85 -3.17
CA THR A 107 -2.03 -1.05 -2.40
C THR A 107 -2.39 -0.92 -0.92
N GLY A 108 -3.57 -1.40 -0.52
CA GLY A 108 -4.13 -1.16 0.82
C GLY A 108 -4.50 0.32 1.06
N LEU A 109 -4.41 1.17 0.04
CA LEU A 109 -4.83 2.57 0.10
C LEU A 109 -6.32 2.69 -0.23
N PRO A 110 -7.08 3.52 0.49
CA PRO A 110 -8.51 3.73 0.22
C PRO A 110 -8.78 4.59 -1.02
N ASP A 111 -7.74 5.17 -1.65
CA ASP A 111 -7.89 6.07 -2.80
C ASP A 111 -7.94 5.29 -4.12
N SER A 112 -9.16 5.16 -4.65
CA SER A 112 -9.40 4.56 -5.97
C SER A 112 -8.80 5.37 -7.14
N GLY A 113 -8.46 6.63 -6.94
CA GLY A 113 -7.82 7.47 -7.95
C GLY A 113 -6.38 7.04 -8.21
N ILE A 114 -5.64 6.68 -7.17
CA ILE A 114 -4.28 6.15 -7.28
C ILE A 114 -4.31 4.78 -7.97
N ALA A 115 -5.22 3.89 -7.57
CA ALA A 115 -5.39 2.59 -8.19
C ALA A 115 -5.59 2.72 -9.72
N ARG A 116 -6.49 3.59 -10.16
CA ARG A 116 -6.71 3.87 -11.60
C ARG A 116 -5.47 4.38 -12.32
N GLN A 117 -4.67 5.25 -11.70
CA GLN A 117 -3.43 5.74 -12.33
C GLN A 117 -2.40 4.63 -12.50
N ILE A 118 -2.35 3.69 -11.56
CA ILE A 118 -1.50 2.51 -11.63
C ILE A 118 -2.00 1.55 -12.73
N GLU A 119 -3.31 1.34 -12.83
CA GLU A 119 -3.91 0.54 -13.93
C GLU A 119 -3.53 1.12 -15.30
N HIS A 120 -3.69 2.43 -15.50
CA HIS A 120 -3.29 3.09 -16.75
C HIS A 120 -1.80 2.93 -17.06
N TYR A 121 -0.94 2.99 -16.05
CA TYR A 121 0.48 2.67 -16.25
C TYR A 121 0.67 1.21 -16.65
N ASN A 122 0.04 0.27 -15.95
CA ASN A 122 0.16 -1.16 -16.24
C ASN A 122 -0.34 -1.51 -17.65
N GLU A 123 -1.47 -0.93 -18.07
CA GLU A 123 -1.98 -1.07 -19.44
C GLU A 123 -0.97 -0.56 -20.47
N ALA A 124 -0.45 0.66 -20.27
CA ALA A 124 0.53 1.26 -21.17
C ALA A 124 1.84 0.45 -21.22
N TYR A 125 2.28 -0.10 -20.10
CA TYR A 125 3.43 -0.98 -20.05
C TYR A 125 3.21 -2.27 -20.85
N LEU A 126 2.05 -2.90 -20.74
CA LEU A 126 1.71 -4.12 -21.46
C LEU A 126 1.60 -3.88 -22.98
N GLU A 127 0.99 -2.78 -23.39
CA GLU A 127 0.94 -2.39 -24.81
C GLU A 127 2.36 -2.21 -25.37
N TYR A 128 3.22 -1.52 -24.62
CA TYR A 128 4.63 -1.34 -24.98
C TYR A 128 5.36 -2.68 -25.10
N GLN A 129 5.23 -3.56 -24.11
CA GLN A 129 5.89 -4.87 -24.07
C GLN A 129 5.47 -5.75 -25.27
N LYS A 130 4.18 -5.75 -25.61
CA LYS A 130 3.62 -6.53 -26.72
C LYS A 130 4.25 -6.14 -28.06
N ILE A 131 4.48 -4.86 -28.30
CA ILE A 131 5.00 -4.36 -29.57
C ILE A 131 6.54 -4.34 -29.57
N ALA A 132 7.18 -3.97 -28.46
CA ALA A 132 8.64 -3.90 -28.36
C ALA A 132 9.32 -5.25 -28.65
N GLY A 133 8.69 -6.37 -28.24
CA GLY A 133 9.20 -7.72 -28.51
C GLY A 133 9.13 -8.15 -29.97
N SER A 134 8.23 -7.58 -30.79
CA SER A 134 8.01 -7.97 -32.19
C SER A 134 8.54 -6.96 -33.19
N ALA A 135 8.43 -5.67 -32.91
CA ALA A 135 8.74 -4.59 -33.87
C ALA A 135 10.11 -3.94 -33.66
N GLY A 136 10.79 -4.25 -32.52
CA GLY A 136 12.07 -3.67 -32.18
C GLY A 136 11.95 -2.26 -31.53
N SER A 137 13.00 -1.85 -30.82
CA SER A 137 12.99 -0.63 -29.98
C SER A 137 12.99 0.69 -30.76
N GLN A 138 13.39 0.68 -32.03
CA GLN A 138 13.49 1.87 -32.89
C GLN A 138 12.25 2.09 -33.77
N ASN A 139 11.29 1.18 -33.73
CA ASN A 139 10.05 1.36 -34.47
C ASN A 139 9.27 2.59 -33.95
N PRO A 140 8.76 3.49 -34.80
CA PRO A 140 8.02 4.68 -34.35
C PRO A 140 6.85 4.37 -33.43
N ILE A 141 6.16 3.24 -33.63
CA ILE A 141 5.07 2.79 -32.77
C ILE A 141 5.61 2.40 -31.38
N THR A 142 6.72 1.66 -31.33
CA THR A 142 7.39 1.28 -30.08
C THR A 142 7.84 2.52 -29.29
N VAL A 143 8.39 3.52 -29.97
CA VAL A 143 8.80 4.79 -29.35
C VAL A 143 7.58 5.51 -28.76
N SER A 144 6.50 5.65 -29.53
CA SER A 144 5.26 6.30 -29.06
C SER A 144 4.64 5.59 -27.84
N LEU A 145 4.62 4.25 -27.83
CA LEU A 145 4.11 3.47 -26.70
C LEU A 145 5.01 3.60 -25.46
N ARG A 146 6.32 3.66 -25.66
CA ARG A 146 7.27 3.94 -24.54
C ARG A 146 7.03 5.33 -23.96
N ASP A 147 6.80 6.33 -24.77
CA ASP A 147 6.53 7.69 -24.32
C ASP A 147 5.19 7.76 -23.56
N ARG A 148 4.16 7.05 -24.05
CA ARG A 148 2.88 6.89 -23.34
C ARG A 148 3.07 6.21 -21.98
N MET A 149 3.80 5.12 -21.92
CA MET A 149 4.13 4.42 -20.67
C MET A 149 4.86 5.34 -19.68
N ASN A 150 5.86 6.10 -20.14
CA ASN A 150 6.58 7.05 -19.31
C ASN A 150 5.68 8.19 -18.80
N SER A 151 4.77 8.68 -19.66
CA SER A 151 3.81 9.72 -19.31
C SER A 151 2.81 9.24 -18.25
N THR A 152 2.25 8.04 -18.40
CA THR A 152 1.33 7.45 -17.42
C THR A 152 2.03 7.18 -16.09
N ARG A 153 3.29 6.72 -16.10
CA ARG A 153 4.11 6.57 -14.90
C ARG A 153 4.32 7.92 -14.19
N ALA A 154 4.66 8.96 -14.92
CA ALA A 154 4.83 10.31 -14.36
C ALA A 154 3.51 10.83 -13.76
N ALA A 155 2.37 10.56 -14.40
CA ALA A 155 1.05 10.91 -13.87
C ALA A 155 0.75 10.17 -12.56
N ALA A 156 1.05 8.86 -12.48
CA ALA A 156 0.88 8.07 -11.26
C ALA A 156 1.79 8.59 -10.12
N ASN A 157 3.05 8.92 -10.40
CA ASN A 157 3.97 9.53 -9.43
C ASN A 157 3.44 10.87 -8.90
N LYS A 158 2.93 11.71 -9.79
CA LYS A 158 2.35 13.01 -9.42
C LYS A 158 1.10 12.85 -8.55
N ALA A 159 0.20 11.95 -8.93
CA ALA A 159 -1.00 11.65 -8.16
C ALA A 159 -0.64 11.17 -6.74
N LEU A 160 0.33 10.26 -6.63
CA LEU A 160 0.79 9.73 -5.36
C LEU A 160 1.48 10.80 -4.48
N SER A 161 2.28 11.66 -5.09
CA SER A 161 2.89 12.80 -4.39
C SER A 161 1.84 13.77 -3.84
N ASN A 162 0.83 14.11 -4.65
CA ASN A 162 -0.28 14.97 -4.23
C ASN A 162 -1.09 14.32 -3.09
N TYR A 163 -1.37 13.02 -3.20
CA TYR A 163 -2.06 12.27 -2.15
C TYR A 163 -1.29 12.31 -0.82
N ARG A 164 0.01 12.02 -0.84
CA ARG A 164 0.87 12.11 0.34
C ARG A 164 0.90 13.52 0.94
N SER A 165 0.97 14.54 0.09
CA SER A 165 0.94 15.93 0.54
C SER A 165 -0.37 16.26 1.27
N ASN A 166 -1.50 15.84 0.71
CA ASN A 166 -2.81 16.05 1.32
C ASN A 166 -2.95 15.30 2.66
N LEU A 167 -2.46 14.05 2.73
CA LEU A 167 -2.45 13.30 3.98
C LEU A 167 -1.57 13.97 5.05
N ASN A 168 -0.39 14.49 4.68
CA ASN A 168 0.48 15.21 5.61
C ASN A 168 -0.15 16.50 6.12
N LEU A 169 -0.86 17.24 5.27
CA LEU A 169 -1.60 18.43 5.70
C LEU A 169 -2.68 18.06 6.72
N LYS A 170 -3.46 17.02 6.44
CA LYS A 170 -4.49 16.53 7.36
C LYS A 170 -3.88 16.02 8.66
N LEU A 171 -2.79 15.27 8.59
CA LEU A 171 -2.05 14.78 9.75
C LEU A 171 -1.60 15.94 10.66
N ASN A 172 -0.99 16.97 10.10
CA ASN A 172 -0.55 18.14 10.86
C ASN A 172 -1.73 18.87 11.55
N GLN A 173 -2.88 18.97 10.87
CA GLN A 173 -4.10 19.55 11.47
C GLN A 173 -4.60 18.72 12.65
N LEU A 174 -4.61 17.39 12.52
CA LEU A 174 -5.04 16.50 13.62
C LEU A 174 -4.06 16.53 14.80
N ILE A 175 -2.75 16.56 14.53
CA ILE A 175 -1.71 16.70 15.56
C ILE A 175 -1.92 18.01 16.34
N SER A 176 -2.09 19.15 15.64
CA SER A 176 -2.35 20.43 16.28
C SER A 176 -3.62 20.41 17.14
N LYS A 177 -4.68 19.75 16.64
CA LYS A 177 -5.93 19.60 17.40
C LYS A 177 -5.75 18.72 18.64
N ARG A 178 -5.00 17.62 18.52
CA ARG A 178 -4.66 16.73 19.64
C ARG A 178 -3.86 17.51 20.70
N ASP A 179 -2.85 18.26 20.28
CA ASP A 179 -1.98 19.00 21.20
C ASP A 179 -2.78 20.08 21.96
N SER A 180 -3.64 20.83 21.26
CA SER A 180 -4.55 21.80 21.88
C SER A 180 -5.53 21.14 22.88
N LEU A 181 -6.05 19.94 22.54
CA LEU A 181 -6.91 19.19 23.46
C LEU A 181 -6.14 18.72 24.69
N THR A 182 -4.90 18.27 24.51
CA THR A 182 -4.02 17.81 25.59
C THR A 182 -3.64 18.96 26.53
N GLU A 183 -3.35 20.15 25.99
CA GLU A 183 -3.07 21.36 26.77
C GLU A 183 -4.27 21.76 27.64
N ARG A 184 -5.48 21.77 27.09
CA ARG A 184 -6.72 22.05 27.83
C ARG A 184 -7.00 21.04 28.96
N LEU A 185 -6.67 19.78 28.74
CA LEU A 185 -6.82 18.73 29.76
C LEU A 185 -5.78 18.86 30.88
N THR A 186 -4.59 19.38 30.58
CA THR A 186 -3.55 19.63 31.61
C THR A 186 -3.87 20.83 32.47
N GLU A 187 -4.51 21.87 31.99
CA GLU A 187 -4.90 23.04 32.79
C GLU A 187 -5.96 22.71 33.85
N THR A 188 -6.81 21.72 33.62
CA THR A 188 -7.94 21.38 34.51
C THR A 188 -7.58 20.41 35.65
N ALA A 189 -6.42 19.77 35.63
CA ALA A 189 -6.13 18.58 36.45
C ALA A 189 -4.83 18.66 37.27
N SER A 190 -4.66 19.66 38.12
CA SER A 190 -3.41 19.83 38.88
C SER A 190 -3.13 18.80 40.01
N ARG A 191 -3.98 17.82 40.27
CA ARG A 191 -3.77 16.76 41.27
C ARG A 191 -3.99 15.32 40.80
N GLU A 192 -4.50 15.11 39.59
CA GLU A 192 -4.77 13.77 39.04
C GLU A 192 -3.91 13.47 37.83
N GLN A 193 -2.86 14.26 37.61
CA GLN A 193 -2.17 14.44 36.35
C GLN A 193 -1.31 13.26 35.87
N GLU A 194 -0.94 12.32 36.71
CA GLU A 194 0.03 11.29 36.31
C GLU A 194 -0.60 10.04 35.68
N ILE A 195 -1.78 9.62 36.16
CA ILE A 195 -2.36 8.35 35.68
C ILE A 195 -3.27 8.51 34.46
N ILE A 196 -3.99 9.62 34.35
CA ILE A 196 -4.95 9.85 33.26
C ILE A 196 -4.31 9.76 31.87
N PRO A 197 -3.17 10.44 31.63
CA PRO A 197 -2.48 10.30 30.34
C PRO A 197 -1.99 8.88 30.08
N LEU A 198 -1.53 8.16 31.12
CA LEU A 198 -1.08 6.77 30.99
C LEU A 198 -2.22 5.83 30.58
N VAL A 199 -3.39 5.96 31.22
CA VAL A 199 -4.57 5.14 30.89
C VAL A 199 -5.07 5.44 29.47
N ARG A 200 -5.05 6.71 29.07
CA ARG A 200 -5.39 7.12 27.71
C ARG A 200 -4.41 6.53 26.71
N GLU A 201 -3.12 6.71 26.97
CA GLU A 201 -2.06 6.18 26.12
C GLU A 201 -2.15 4.66 25.96
N HIS A 202 -2.42 3.94 27.07
CA HIS A 202 -2.65 2.50 27.03
C HIS A 202 -3.80 2.15 26.10
N LYS A 203 -4.97 2.76 26.30
CA LYS A 203 -6.17 2.42 25.52
C LYS A 203 -6.01 2.75 24.04
N VAL A 204 -5.40 3.87 23.70
CA VAL A 204 -5.09 4.25 22.32
C VAL A 204 -4.15 3.23 21.68
N LYS A 205 -3.06 2.88 22.36
CA LYS A 205 -2.09 1.90 21.86
C LYS A 205 -2.72 0.51 21.70
N GLU A 206 -3.60 0.11 22.60
CA GLU A 206 -4.34 -1.15 22.51
C GLU A 206 -5.24 -1.19 21.26
N GLU A 207 -6.01 -0.13 20.99
CA GLU A 207 -6.84 -0.06 19.81
C GLU A 207 -6.03 -0.04 18.51
N LEU A 208 -4.91 0.72 18.51
CA LEU A 208 -4.00 0.75 17.38
C LEU A 208 -3.37 -0.62 17.12
N TYR A 209 -3.00 -1.33 18.18
CA TYR A 209 -2.47 -2.69 18.08
C TYR A 209 -3.50 -3.65 17.46
N LEU A 210 -4.76 -3.60 17.95
CA LEU A 210 -5.86 -4.41 17.39
C LEU A 210 -6.17 -4.05 15.93
N MET A 211 -6.11 -2.75 15.59
CA MET A 211 -6.30 -2.32 14.20
C MET A 211 -5.19 -2.84 13.29
N LEU A 212 -3.93 -2.81 13.74
CA LEU A 212 -2.82 -3.37 12.97
C LEU A 212 -2.92 -4.89 12.80
N LEU A 213 -3.37 -5.61 13.83
CA LEU A 213 -3.64 -7.06 13.71
C LEU A 213 -4.69 -7.34 12.65
N SER A 214 -5.75 -6.51 12.59
CA SER A 214 -6.76 -6.62 11.53
C SER A 214 -6.15 -6.37 10.15
N LYS A 215 -5.27 -5.36 10.02
CA LYS A 215 -4.57 -5.05 8.76
C LYS A 215 -3.57 -6.14 8.36
N GLU A 216 -2.90 -6.76 9.31
CA GLU A 216 -2.05 -7.93 9.06
C GLU A 216 -2.86 -9.08 8.47
N GLN A 217 -4.04 -9.38 9.06
CA GLN A 217 -4.93 -10.42 8.55
C GLN A 217 -5.47 -10.09 7.16
N GLU A 218 -5.88 -8.84 6.91
CA GLU A 218 -6.31 -8.40 5.58
C GLU A 218 -5.19 -8.58 4.54
N ASN A 219 -3.97 -8.17 4.87
CA ASN A 219 -2.81 -8.33 3.99
C ASN A 219 -2.46 -9.80 3.74
N ALA A 220 -2.49 -10.63 4.79
CA ALA A 220 -2.27 -12.07 4.68
C ALA A 220 -3.34 -12.74 3.80
N LEU A 221 -4.60 -12.33 3.93
CA LEU A 221 -5.69 -12.82 3.09
C LEU A 221 -5.51 -12.39 1.63
N ALA A 222 -5.14 -11.13 1.38
CA ALA A 222 -4.83 -10.63 0.04
C ALA A 222 -3.68 -11.40 -0.63
N MET A 223 -2.66 -11.79 0.14
CA MET A 223 -1.58 -12.66 -0.33
C MET A 223 -2.06 -14.08 -0.66
N ALA A 224 -2.98 -14.62 0.15
CA ALA A 224 -3.50 -15.97 -0.03
C ALA A 224 -4.44 -16.09 -1.25
N VAL A 225 -5.21 -15.04 -1.56
CA VAL A 225 -6.17 -14.98 -2.67
C VAL A 225 -5.47 -14.45 -3.94
N THR A 226 -4.38 -15.09 -4.35
CA THR A 226 -3.68 -14.69 -5.58
C THR A 226 -4.36 -15.32 -6.79
N GLU A 227 -5.43 -14.71 -7.29
CA GLU A 227 -6.02 -15.08 -8.57
C GLU A 227 -5.10 -14.68 -9.74
N SER A 228 -5.17 -15.46 -10.81
CA SER A 228 -4.45 -15.16 -12.04
C SER A 228 -4.97 -13.87 -12.68
N SER A 229 -4.09 -12.91 -12.95
CA SER A 229 -4.44 -11.61 -13.54
C SER A 229 -4.96 -11.71 -14.97
N ALA A 230 -4.64 -12.80 -15.66
CA ALA A 230 -5.13 -13.08 -17.00
C ALA A 230 -5.61 -14.53 -17.11
N ARG A 231 -6.85 -14.72 -17.55
CA ARG A 231 -7.43 -16.04 -17.81
C ARG A 231 -7.38 -16.33 -19.30
N VAL A 232 -6.84 -17.48 -19.64
CA VAL A 232 -6.89 -17.98 -21.01
C VAL A 232 -8.33 -18.41 -21.30
N LEU A 233 -9.04 -17.67 -22.16
CA LEU A 233 -10.37 -18.03 -22.63
C LEU A 233 -10.30 -19.08 -23.71
N GLU A 234 -9.29 -18.98 -24.58
CA GLU A 234 -9.03 -19.92 -25.65
C GLU A 234 -7.51 -20.04 -25.85
N THR A 235 -7.02 -21.27 -25.96
CA THR A 235 -5.61 -21.52 -26.22
C THR A 235 -5.24 -21.12 -27.63
N ALA A 236 -4.16 -20.39 -27.80
CA ALA A 236 -3.67 -20.03 -29.13
C ALA A 236 -3.25 -21.30 -29.86
N HIS A 237 -3.91 -21.58 -30.95
CA HIS A 237 -3.59 -22.66 -31.88
C HIS A 237 -2.99 -22.06 -33.16
N GLY A 238 -1.83 -22.48 -33.53
CA GLY A 238 -1.25 -22.17 -34.82
C GLY A 238 -1.64 -23.22 -35.84
N PRO A 239 -1.66 -22.89 -37.14
CA PRO A 239 -1.84 -23.90 -38.16
C PRO A 239 -0.71 -24.93 -38.09
N ASN A 240 -1.06 -26.22 -38.22
CA ASN A 240 -0.09 -27.32 -38.17
C ASN A 240 0.90 -27.31 -39.35
N PHE A 241 0.71 -26.40 -40.30
CA PHE A 241 1.58 -26.25 -41.47
C PHE A 241 2.16 -24.84 -41.50
N PRO A 242 3.43 -24.68 -41.89
CA PRO A 242 4.04 -23.36 -42.05
C PRO A 242 3.31 -22.56 -43.11
N ILE A 243 2.88 -21.33 -42.76
CA ILE A 243 2.18 -20.43 -43.69
C ILE A 243 3.14 -19.85 -44.74
N SER A 244 4.43 -19.79 -44.43
CA SER A 244 5.50 -19.29 -45.28
C SER A 244 6.86 -19.88 -44.82
N PRO A 245 7.79 -20.19 -45.77
CA PRO A 245 7.66 -20.14 -47.21
C PRO A 245 6.88 -21.35 -47.77
N LYS A 246 6.06 -21.14 -48.76
CA LYS A 246 5.41 -22.22 -49.51
C LYS A 246 6.45 -22.89 -50.43
N THR A 247 7.12 -23.90 -49.92
CA THR A 247 8.22 -24.65 -50.61
C THR A 247 7.89 -25.07 -52.03
N ILE A 248 6.62 -25.41 -52.30
CA ILE A 248 6.17 -25.79 -53.64
C ILE A 248 6.28 -24.64 -54.67
N GLN A 249 6.07 -23.38 -54.24
CA GLN A 249 6.16 -22.23 -55.15
C GLN A 249 7.61 -21.86 -55.49
N TYR A 250 8.55 -22.13 -54.59
CA TYR A 250 9.98 -21.88 -54.85
C TYR A 250 10.63 -22.96 -55.70
N ILE A 251 10.17 -24.21 -55.59
CA ILE A 251 10.65 -25.30 -56.45
C ILE A 251 10.13 -25.14 -57.88
N ALA A 252 8.89 -24.72 -58.08
CA ALA A 252 8.32 -24.47 -59.39
C ALA A 252 8.91 -23.24 -60.11
N GLY A 253 9.40 -22.23 -59.37
CA GLY A 253 10.06 -21.04 -59.95
C GLY A 253 11.54 -21.22 -60.29
N GLY A 254 12.19 -22.26 -59.77
CA GLY A 254 13.62 -22.53 -60.00
C GLY A 254 13.95 -23.47 -61.19
N THR A 255 12.93 -23.96 -61.86
CA THR A 255 13.09 -24.86 -63.01
C THR A 255 12.63 -24.26 -64.35
N ALA A 256 12.45 -22.93 -64.42
CA ALA A 256 12.13 -22.23 -65.66
C ALA A 256 13.33 -21.45 -66.20
#